data_edbe459e87e59b823257bf61c9684dc0
#
_entry.id   edbe459e87e59b823257bf61c9684dc0
#
_cell.length_a   1.000
_cell.length_b   1.000
_cell.length_c   1.000
_cell.angle_alpha   90.00
_cell.angle_beta   90.00
_cell.angle_gamma   90.00
#
_symmetry.space_group_name_H-M   'P 1'
#
loop_
_entity.id
_entity.type
_entity.pdbx_description
1 polymer ?
#
loop_
_entity_poly.entity_id
_entity_poly.type
_entity_poly.pdbx_seq_one_letter_code
_entity_poly.pdbx_strand_id
1 'polypeptide(L)'
;SDVYKRQVSEGGIRVPAAIWWPDKIEQDKSTNFISMIDILPTIIDLVDSRSEINVDGNSQANILMKTGDSQKTKYAVIDVTNNFLSLVDMPYKLISSNGEYELFNIINDPTETINIAEIYPELVEKYSQDLSNLPRGENRSLPLPEILRDPDLFGGEEDRIPWVEKAFDNAKTK
;
A
#
# COMPACT_ATOMS: atom_id res chain seq x y z
N SER A 1 20.29 -4.13 -4.31
CA SER A 1 19.43 -3.23 -3.51
C SER A 1 17.98 -3.15 -3.98
N ASP A 2 17.63 -3.72 -5.14
CA ASP A 2 16.26 -3.62 -5.69
C ASP A 2 15.27 -4.65 -5.12
N VAL A 3 15.73 -5.60 -4.35
CA VAL A 3 14.87 -6.63 -3.73
C VAL A 3 13.93 -6.02 -2.67
N TYR A 4 14.38 -5.00 -1.96
CA TYR A 4 13.61 -4.35 -0.88
C TYR A 4 12.42 -3.51 -1.37
N LYS A 5 12.45 -3.02 -2.61
CA LYS A 5 11.37 -2.19 -3.16
C LYS A 5 10.09 -2.96 -3.54
N ARG A 6 10.14 -4.29 -3.51
CA ARG A 6 9.01 -5.15 -3.86
C ARG A 6 8.35 -5.80 -2.65
N GLN A 7 8.87 -5.54 -1.46
CA GLN A 7 8.39 -6.11 -0.23
C GLN A 7 7.37 -5.19 0.43
N VAL A 8 6.60 -5.77 1.32
CA VAL A 8 5.57 -5.07 2.13
C VAL A 8 6.17 -4.19 3.25
N SER A 9 7.50 -4.06 3.30
CA SER A 9 8.20 -3.20 4.27
C SER A 9 7.99 -1.71 3.98
N GLU A 10 8.19 -0.85 5.00
CA GLU A 10 8.07 0.61 4.87
C GLU A 10 8.92 1.17 3.71
N GLY A 11 10.14 0.66 3.55
CA GLY A 11 11.01 1.04 2.44
C GLY A 11 10.47 0.71 1.05
N GLY A 12 9.54 -0.24 0.96
CA GLY A 12 8.90 -0.64 -0.30
C GLY A 12 7.57 0.06 -0.57
N ILE A 13 6.79 0.37 0.47
CA ILE A 13 5.41 0.84 0.32
C ILE A 13 5.21 2.29 0.71
N ARG A 14 6.08 2.87 1.55
CA ARG A 14 5.95 4.25 1.98
C ARG A 14 6.52 5.20 0.95
N VAL A 15 5.68 6.09 0.44
CA VAL A 15 6.05 7.08 -0.57
C VAL A 15 5.68 8.50 -0.10
N PRO A 16 6.44 9.53 -0.45
CA PRO A 16 6.04 10.90 -0.22
C PRO A 16 4.82 11.23 -1.08
N ALA A 17 3.88 11.99 -0.51
CA ALA A 17 2.73 12.51 -1.23
C ALA A 17 2.62 14.02 -1.02
N ALA A 18 2.10 14.72 -2.02
CA ALA A 18 1.81 16.14 -1.93
C ALA A 18 0.49 16.44 -2.62
N ILE A 19 -0.31 17.30 -2.00
CA ILE A 19 -1.56 17.83 -2.56
C ILE A 19 -1.42 19.34 -2.62
N TRP A 20 -1.77 19.89 -3.76
CA TRP A 20 -1.75 21.33 -3.99
C TRP A 20 -3.09 21.80 -4.51
N TRP A 21 -3.77 22.67 -3.73
CA TRP A 21 -5.02 23.30 -4.10
C TRP A 21 -5.04 24.72 -3.56
N PRO A 22 -4.64 25.70 -4.38
CA PRO A 22 -4.54 27.09 -3.95
C PRO A 22 -5.86 27.60 -3.39
N ASP A 23 -5.77 28.43 -2.36
CA ASP A 23 -6.90 29.08 -1.68
C ASP A 23 -7.87 28.11 -0.97
N LYS A 24 -7.62 26.82 -1.02
CA LYS A 24 -8.44 25.78 -0.35
C LYS A 24 -7.67 24.99 0.69
N ILE A 25 -6.47 24.56 0.37
CA ILE A 25 -5.63 23.79 1.27
C ILE A 25 -4.45 24.65 1.68
N GLU A 26 -4.29 24.86 2.98
CA GLU A 26 -3.17 25.61 3.53
C GLU A 26 -1.86 24.82 3.37
N GLN A 27 -0.77 25.55 3.16
CA GLN A 27 0.57 24.96 3.13
C GLN A 27 0.94 24.40 4.50
N ASP A 28 1.10 23.09 4.60
CA ASP A 28 1.44 22.40 5.83
C ASP A 28 2.14 21.06 5.55
N LYS A 29 2.65 20.43 6.61
CA LYS A 29 3.16 19.04 6.59
C LYS A 29 2.34 18.21 7.56
N SER A 30 1.73 17.15 7.04
CA SER A 30 1.02 16.18 7.85
C SER A 30 1.88 14.93 8.05
N THR A 31 1.86 14.39 9.26
CA THR A 31 2.42 13.08 9.61
C THR A 31 1.34 11.99 9.65
N ASN A 32 0.11 12.34 9.30
CA ASN A 32 -0.98 11.39 9.25
C ASN A 32 -0.74 10.34 8.17
N PHE A 33 -1.12 9.12 8.50
CA PHE A 33 -1.04 8.02 7.57
C PHE A 33 -2.21 8.07 6.60
N ILE A 34 -1.92 8.04 5.30
CA ILE A 34 -2.91 8.03 4.21
C ILE A 34 -2.53 6.91 3.26
N SER A 35 -3.50 6.09 2.88
CA SER A 35 -3.31 5.04 1.89
C SER A 35 -3.74 5.49 0.49
N MET A 36 -3.23 4.82 -0.53
CA MET A 36 -3.67 5.04 -1.91
C MET A 36 -5.17 4.84 -2.12
N ILE A 37 -5.79 3.93 -1.38
CA ILE A 37 -7.24 3.69 -1.46
C ILE A 37 -8.07 4.85 -0.91
N ASP A 38 -7.47 5.73 -0.08
CA ASP A 38 -8.13 6.90 0.50
C ASP A 38 -8.19 8.09 -0.46
N ILE A 39 -7.41 8.07 -1.55
CA ILE A 39 -7.31 9.20 -2.46
C ILE A 39 -8.66 9.49 -3.13
N LEU A 40 -9.30 8.45 -3.67
CA LEU A 40 -10.58 8.63 -4.37
C LEU A 40 -11.68 9.18 -3.44
N PRO A 41 -11.99 8.58 -2.27
CA PRO A 41 -13.00 9.13 -1.38
C PRO A 41 -12.64 10.54 -0.88
N THR A 42 -11.35 10.83 -0.69
CA THR A 42 -10.90 12.17 -0.30
C THR A 42 -11.19 13.21 -1.39
N ILE A 43 -10.92 12.89 -2.66
CA ILE A 43 -11.22 13.80 -3.76
C ILE A 43 -12.73 14.00 -3.88
N ILE A 44 -13.53 12.94 -3.78
CA ILE A 44 -15.01 13.03 -3.84
C ILE A 44 -15.52 14.03 -2.80
N ASP A 45 -15.06 13.92 -1.56
CA ASP A 45 -15.46 14.83 -0.48
C ASP A 45 -14.99 16.27 -0.72
N LEU A 46 -13.74 16.44 -1.16
CA LEU A 46 -13.17 17.77 -1.39
C LEU A 46 -13.90 18.55 -2.49
N VAL A 47 -14.46 17.85 -3.49
CA VAL A 47 -15.23 18.49 -4.57
C VAL A 47 -16.73 18.48 -4.34
N ASP A 48 -17.19 18.08 -3.14
CA ASP A 48 -18.59 17.97 -2.77
C ASP A 48 -19.42 17.16 -3.80
N SER A 49 -18.82 16.09 -4.31
CA SER A 49 -19.48 15.22 -5.27
C SER A 49 -20.40 14.25 -4.52
N ARG A 50 -21.69 14.30 -4.82
CA ARG A 50 -22.70 13.37 -4.27
C ARG A 50 -22.71 12.03 -5.01
N SER A 51 -21.56 11.47 -5.27
CA SER A 51 -21.46 10.23 -6.00
C SER A 51 -21.62 9.05 -5.02
N GLU A 52 -22.60 8.19 -5.28
CA GLU A 52 -22.79 6.93 -4.56
C GLU A 52 -21.82 5.86 -5.06
N ILE A 53 -20.52 6.15 -5.04
CA ILE A 53 -19.50 5.20 -5.42
C ILE A 53 -19.11 4.41 -4.18
N ASN A 54 -19.23 3.09 -4.25
CA ASN A 54 -18.69 2.22 -3.21
C ASN A 54 -17.16 2.22 -3.30
N VAL A 55 -16.50 2.64 -2.23
CA VAL A 55 -15.04 2.77 -2.14
C VAL A 55 -14.52 2.01 -0.93
N ASP A 56 -13.32 1.43 -1.04
CA ASP A 56 -12.70 0.66 0.04
C ASP A 56 -11.96 1.56 1.05
N GLY A 57 -11.60 2.78 0.64
CA GLY A 57 -10.86 3.74 1.47
C GLY A 57 -11.76 4.68 2.25
N ASN A 58 -11.14 5.47 3.12
CA ASN A 58 -11.80 6.51 3.92
C ASN A 58 -11.32 7.89 3.49
N SER A 59 -12.26 8.85 3.44
CA SER A 59 -11.91 10.23 3.16
C SER A 59 -11.02 10.82 4.24
N GLN A 60 -9.96 11.48 3.81
CA GLN A 60 -9.03 12.23 4.64
C GLN A 60 -9.18 13.76 4.42
N ALA A 61 -10.29 14.18 3.84
CA ALA A 61 -10.57 15.59 3.56
C ALA A 61 -10.50 16.45 4.83
N ASN A 62 -10.97 15.93 5.97
CA ASN A 62 -10.93 16.64 7.25
C ASN A 62 -9.51 17.02 7.69
N ILE A 63 -8.53 16.15 7.43
CA ILE A 63 -7.11 16.46 7.73
C ILE A 63 -6.63 17.58 6.81
N LEU A 64 -6.90 17.47 5.50
CA LEU A 64 -6.44 18.43 4.51
C LEU A 64 -7.04 19.81 4.71
N MET A 65 -8.30 19.85 5.12
CA MET A 65 -9.05 21.09 5.39
C MET A 65 -8.92 21.57 6.84
N LYS A 66 -8.19 20.84 7.70
CA LYS A 66 -8.04 21.13 9.15
C LYS A 66 -9.37 21.25 9.89
N THR A 67 -10.37 20.51 9.49
CA THR A 67 -11.73 20.52 10.07
C THR A 67 -12.00 19.40 11.05
N GLY A 68 -11.07 18.45 11.22
CA GLY A 68 -11.20 17.33 12.13
C GLY A 68 -10.00 16.39 12.10
N ASP A 69 -10.15 15.30 12.84
CA ASP A 69 -9.09 14.30 12.98
C ASP A 69 -9.11 13.27 11.83
N SER A 70 -7.97 12.61 11.65
CA SER A 70 -7.82 11.46 10.78
C SER A 70 -8.78 10.35 11.20
N GLN A 71 -9.47 9.76 10.25
CA GLN A 71 -10.12 8.49 10.49
C GLN A 71 -9.05 7.42 10.64
N LYS A 72 -9.11 6.65 11.73
CA LYS A 72 -8.23 5.50 11.92
C LYS A 72 -8.57 4.47 10.86
N THR A 73 -7.61 4.18 10.01
CA THR A 73 -7.80 3.20 8.96
C THR A 73 -6.77 2.09 9.13
N LYS A 74 -7.25 0.89 8.92
CA LYS A 74 -6.45 -0.32 8.92
C LYS A 74 -6.25 -0.74 7.47
N TYR A 75 -5.01 -0.93 7.05
CA TYR A 75 -4.68 -1.28 5.68
C TYR A 75 -3.96 -2.60 5.61
N ALA A 76 -4.30 -3.39 4.62
CA ALA A 76 -3.54 -4.57 4.26
C ALA A 76 -2.80 -4.33 2.94
N VAL A 77 -1.58 -4.80 2.88
CA VAL A 77 -0.75 -4.82 1.68
C VAL A 77 -0.39 -6.26 1.37
N ILE A 78 -0.63 -6.66 0.15
CA ILE A 78 -0.35 -8.02 -0.34
C ILE A 78 0.70 -7.91 -1.43
N ASP A 79 1.80 -8.64 -1.27
CA ASP A 79 2.78 -8.78 -2.34
C ASP A 79 2.18 -9.57 -3.51
N VAL A 80 2.63 -9.27 -4.73
CA VAL A 80 2.19 -9.94 -5.97
C VAL A 80 2.40 -11.46 -5.97
N THR A 81 3.33 -11.95 -5.17
CA THR A 81 3.59 -13.39 -5.01
C THR A 81 2.69 -14.05 -3.96
N ASN A 82 1.91 -13.28 -3.21
CA ASN A 82 1.13 -13.70 -2.04
C ASN A 82 1.95 -14.35 -0.91
N ASN A 83 3.26 -14.24 -0.94
CA ASN A 83 4.15 -14.79 0.07
C ASN A 83 4.37 -13.83 1.24
N PHE A 84 4.20 -12.53 0.97
CA PHE A 84 4.33 -11.48 1.97
C PHE A 84 3.02 -10.72 2.09
N LEU A 85 2.55 -10.61 3.31
CA LEU A 85 1.36 -9.85 3.66
C LEU A 85 1.74 -8.87 4.76
N SER A 86 1.19 -7.68 4.75
CA SER A 86 1.27 -6.81 5.92
C SER A 86 -0.07 -6.19 6.25
N LEU A 87 -0.28 -5.96 7.54
CA LEU A 87 -1.39 -5.20 8.07
C LEU A 87 -0.86 -4.01 8.83
N VAL A 88 -1.28 -2.82 8.43
CA VAL A 88 -0.95 -1.57 9.12
C VAL A 88 -2.17 -1.11 9.91
N ASP A 89 -2.02 -1.01 11.22
CA ASP A 89 -2.99 -0.44 12.17
C ASP A 89 -2.21 0.46 13.14
N MET A 90 -2.04 1.71 12.73
CA MET A 90 -1.16 2.65 13.41
C MET A 90 -1.31 2.65 14.94
N PRO A 91 -0.22 2.58 15.70
CA PRO A 91 1.19 2.69 15.29
C PRO A 91 1.86 1.37 14.90
N TYR A 92 1.11 0.28 14.85
CA TYR A 92 1.66 -1.06 14.64
C TYR A 92 1.51 -1.53 13.20
N LYS A 93 2.45 -2.40 12.82
CA LYS A 93 2.43 -3.12 11.56
C LYS A 93 2.84 -4.55 11.77
N LEU A 94 1.96 -5.47 11.35
CA LEU A 94 2.27 -6.89 11.29
C LEU A 94 2.73 -7.24 9.88
N ILE A 95 3.82 -7.97 9.77
CA ILE A 95 4.29 -8.59 8.52
C ILE A 95 4.18 -10.11 8.68
N SER A 96 3.57 -10.75 7.70
CA SER A 96 3.53 -12.20 7.57
C SER A 96 4.40 -12.62 6.39
N SER A 97 5.34 -13.51 6.65
CA SER A 97 6.23 -14.10 5.66
C SER A 97 6.23 -15.62 5.82
N ASN A 98 5.72 -16.35 4.85
CA ASN A 98 5.72 -17.82 4.85
C ASN A 98 5.15 -18.45 6.14
N GLY A 99 4.21 -17.78 6.82
CA GLY A 99 3.59 -18.25 8.06
C GLY A 99 4.31 -17.79 9.34
N GLU A 100 5.42 -17.08 9.22
CA GLU A 100 6.07 -16.39 10.33
C GLU A 100 5.54 -14.97 10.44
N TYR A 101 5.50 -14.44 11.67
CA TYR A 101 4.97 -13.10 11.95
C TYR A 101 6.01 -12.23 12.62
N GLU A 102 6.12 -11.00 12.12
CA GLU A 102 6.93 -9.94 12.71
C GLU A 102 6.03 -8.73 13.00
N LEU A 103 6.15 -8.15 14.19
CA LEU A 103 5.39 -6.97 14.60
C LEU A 103 6.33 -5.80 14.85
N PHE A 104 5.99 -4.65 14.29
CA PHE A 104 6.79 -3.43 14.41
C PHE A 104 5.94 -2.25 14.89
N ASN A 105 6.56 -1.34 15.63
CA ASN A 105 5.97 -0.02 15.90
C ASN A 105 6.59 0.99 14.92
N ILE A 106 5.93 1.21 13.79
CA ILE A 106 6.47 1.99 12.67
C ILE A 106 6.54 3.51 12.92
N ILE A 107 6.01 4.00 14.04
CA ILE A 107 6.24 5.37 14.47
C ILE A 107 7.61 5.50 15.14
N ASN A 108 7.94 4.58 16.04
CA ASN A 108 9.18 4.61 16.82
C ASN A 108 10.34 3.93 16.10
N ASP A 109 10.03 2.97 15.23
CA ASP A 109 10.96 2.19 14.41
C ASP A 109 10.50 2.16 12.95
N PRO A 110 10.64 3.27 12.21
CA PRO A 110 10.22 3.35 10.81
C PRO A 110 11.10 2.51 9.86
N THR A 111 12.17 1.96 10.37
CA THR A 111 13.10 1.08 9.61
C THR A 111 12.82 -0.40 9.82
N GLU A 112 11.86 -0.75 10.68
CA GLU A 112 11.42 -2.13 10.93
C GLU A 112 12.58 -3.05 11.37
N THR A 113 13.39 -2.57 12.31
CA THR A 113 14.59 -3.28 12.79
C THR A 113 14.35 -4.04 14.08
N ILE A 114 13.33 -3.66 14.86
CA ILE A 114 13.05 -4.22 16.18
C ILE A 114 11.72 -4.97 16.14
N ASN A 115 11.80 -6.29 15.98
CA ASN A 115 10.61 -7.14 16.05
C ASN A 115 10.11 -7.25 17.51
N ILE A 116 8.89 -6.82 17.75
CA ILE A 116 8.22 -6.80 19.06
C ILE A 116 7.11 -7.85 19.18
N ALA A 117 7.06 -8.82 18.26
CA ALA A 117 6.01 -9.86 18.24
C ALA A 117 5.94 -10.67 19.55
N GLU A 118 7.09 -11.00 20.14
CA GLU A 118 7.15 -11.73 21.40
C GLU A 118 6.65 -10.91 22.60
N ILE A 119 6.71 -9.57 22.50
CA ILE A 119 6.28 -8.67 23.58
C ILE A 119 4.76 -8.48 23.55
N TYR A 120 4.14 -8.56 22.36
CA TYR A 120 2.70 -8.31 22.14
C TYR A 120 2.03 -9.46 21.40
N PRO A 121 2.03 -10.70 21.95
CA PRO A 121 1.47 -11.86 21.26
C PRO A 121 -0.03 -11.72 20.96
N GLU A 122 -0.78 -10.99 21.79
CA GLU A 122 -2.20 -10.71 21.59
C GLU A 122 -2.47 -9.84 20.36
N LEU A 123 -1.57 -8.90 20.05
CA LEU A 123 -1.68 -8.10 18.83
C LEU A 123 -1.34 -8.93 17.59
N VAL A 124 -0.34 -9.81 17.70
CA VAL A 124 0.01 -10.73 16.62
C VAL A 124 -1.16 -11.64 16.29
N GLU A 125 -1.81 -12.23 17.29
CA GLU A 125 -2.97 -13.09 17.10
C GLU A 125 -4.12 -12.33 16.44
N LYS A 126 -4.47 -11.16 16.98
CA LYS A 126 -5.54 -10.31 16.43
C LYS A 126 -5.27 -9.95 14.96
N TYR A 127 -4.08 -9.48 14.66
CA TYR A 127 -3.76 -9.03 13.30
C TYR A 127 -3.59 -10.17 12.31
N SER A 128 -3.13 -11.34 12.76
CA SER A 128 -3.08 -12.52 11.91
C SER A 128 -4.47 -13.03 11.53
N GLN A 129 -5.44 -12.94 12.45
CA GLN A 129 -6.84 -13.24 12.16
C GLN A 129 -7.42 -12.23 11.16
N ASP A 130 -7.14 -10.93 11.34
CA ASP A 130 -7.56 -9.89 10.39
C ASP A 130 -7.00 -10.18 8.98
N LEU A 131 -5.71 -10.51 8.87
CA LEU A 131 -5.07 -10.88 7.60
C LEU A 131 -5.70 -12.13 6.95
N SER A 132 -6.07 -13.10 7.78
CA SER A 132 -6.69 -14.35 7.30
C SER A 132 -8.10 -14.13 6.76
N ASN A 133 -8.81 -13.15 7.30
CA ASN A 133 -10.18 -12.80 6.92
C ASN A 133 -10.25 -11.83 5.72
N LEU A 134 -9.10 -11.33 5.24
CA LEU A 134 -9.11 -10.49 4.04
C LEU A 134 -9.68 -11.27 2.85
N PRO A 135 -10.58 -10.64 2.06
CA PRO A 135 -11.04 -11.22 0.83
C PRO A 135 -9.84 -11.37 -0.12
N ARG A 136 -9.29 -12.55 -0.13
CA ARG A 136 -8.29 -12.91 -1.15
C ARG A 136 -9.06 -13.01 -2.46
N GLY A 137 -8.91 -12.02 -3.32
CA GLY A 137 -9.39 -12.12 -4.67
C GLY A 137 -8.90 -13.45 -5.25
N GLU A 138 -9.77 -14.20 -5.95
CA GLU A 138 -9.32 -15.32 -6.76
C GLU A 138 -8.07 -14.88 -7.51
N ASN A 139 -7.09 -15.75 -7.60
CA ASN A 139 -5.82 -15.53 -8.29
C ASN A 139 -6.10 -15.01 -9.72
N ARG A 140 -6.49 -13.75 -9.80
CA ARG A 140 -6.57 -13.03 -11.06
C ARG A 140 -5.12 -12.75 -11.42
N SER A 141 -4.49 -13.72 -12.07
CA SER A 141 -3.51 -13.34 -13.06
C SER A 141 -4.27 -12.43 -14.02
N LEU A 142 -4.31 -11.14 -13.72
CA LEU A 142 -4.78 -10.16 -14.68
C LEU A 142 -3.91 -10.42 -15.90
N PRO A 143 -4.48 -10.87 -17.03
CA PRO A 143 -3.69 -10.93 -18.24
C PRO A 143 -3.14 -9.51 -18.38
N LEU A 144 -1.81 -9.42 -18.43
CA LEU A 144 -1.17 -8.12 -18.72
C LEU A 144 -1.95 -7.54 -19.90
N PRO A 145 -2.52 -6.35 -19.77
CA PRO A 145 -3.24 -5.72 -20.85
C PRO A 145 -2.41 -5.88 -22.13
N GLU A 146 -3.04 -6.20 -23.23
CA GLU A 146 -2.35 -6.51 -24.50
C GLU A 146 -1.40 -5.37 -24.88
N ILE A 147 -1.76 -4.14 -24.48
CA ILE A 147 -0.93 -2.93 -24.60
C ILE A 147 0.41 -3.05 -23.84
N LEU A 148 0.50 -3.79 -22.73
CA LEU A 148 1.74 -4.03 -21.99
C LEU A 148 2.55 -5.19 -22.56
N ARG A 149 2.02 -5.89 -23.58
CA ARG A 149 2.70 -6.97 -24.30
C ARG A 149 3.34 -6.51 -25.59
N ASP A 150 2.98 -5.32 -26.06
CA ASP A 150 3.50 -4.75 -27.28
C ASP A 150 4.74 -3.90 -26.97
N PRO A 151 5.96 -4.38 -27.30
CA PRO A 151 7.17 -3.65 -27.03
C PRO A 151 7.25 -2.34 -27.82
N ASP A 152 6.52 -2.19 -28.91
CA ASP A 152 6.56 -0.98 -29.76
C ASP A 152 5.73 0.18 -29.16
N LEU A 153 4.83 -0.11 -28.21
CA LEU A 153 4.02 0.89 -27.52
C LEU A 153 4.75 1.58 -26.35
N PHE A 154 5.87 1.01 -25.86
CA PHE A 154 6.64 1.52 -24.72
C PHE A 154 8.05 1.98 -25.06
N GLY A 155 8.25 2.59 -26.20
CA GLY A 155 9.58 2.95 -26.69
C GLY A 155 10.27 1.75 -27.32
N GLY A 156 11.08 1.97 -28.36
CA GLY A 156 11.79 0.92 -29.08
C GLY A 156 12.76 0.13 -28.20
N GLU A 157 13.49 -0.79 -28.81
CA GLU A 157 14.46 -1.68 -28.12
C GLU A 157 15.45 -0.94 -27.18
N GLU A 158 15.67 0.35 -27.42
CA GLU A 158 16.60 1.20 -26.65
C GLU A 158 16.05 1.61 -25.28
N ASP A 159 14.71 1.59 -25.09
CA ASP A 159 14.05 2.01 -23.83
C ASP A 159 13.59 0.82 -22.96
N ARG A 160 13.96 -0.40 -23.32
CA ARG A 160 13.63 -1.60 -22.54
C ARG A 160 14.27 -1.53 -21.16
N ILE A 161 13.42 -1.40 -20.17
CA ILE A 161 13.85 -1.43 -18.77
C ILE A 161 14.32 -2.86 -18.45
N PRO A 162 15.58 -3.10 -18.07
CA PRO A 162 16.20 -4.45 -17.94
C PRO A 162 15.46 -5.43 -17.01
N TRP A 163 14.63 -4.92 -16.09
CA TRP A 163 13.84 -5.77 -15.21
C TRP A 163 12.59 -6.35 -15.87
N VAL A 164 12.08 -5.73 -16.93
CA VAL A 164 10.92 -6.21 -17.69
C VAL A 164 11.33 -7.47 -18.48
N GLU A 165 12.51 -7.48 -19.08
CA GLU A 165 13.02 -8.66 -19.81
C GLU A 165 13.15 -9.89 -18.90
N LYS A 166 13.73 -9.72 -17.70
CA LYS A 166 13.83 -10.82 -16.72
C LYS A 166 12.47 -11.36 -16.26
N ALA A 167 11.44 -10.51 -16.17
CA ALA A 167 10.11 -10.95 -15.80
C ALA A 167 9.45 -11.77 -16.92
N PHE A 168 9.68 -11.42 -18.18
CA PHE A 168 9.16 -12.16 -19.33
C PHE A 168 9.89 -13.49 -19.56
N ASP A 169 11.20 -13.55 -19.35
CA ASP A 169 11.98 -14.79 -19.51
C ASP A 169 11.62 -15.82 -18.43
N ASN A 170 11.36 -15.39 -17.20
CA ASN A 170 10.89 -16.25 -16.12
C ASN A 170 9.45 -16.77 -16.33
N ALA A 171 8.63 -16.05 -17.10
CA ALA A 171 7.27 -16.48 -17.42
C ALA A 171 7.21 -17.50 -18.56
N LYS A 172 8.24 -17.58 -19.43
CA LYS A 172 8.34 -18.55 -20.53
C LYS A 172 8.92 -19.90 -20.11
N THR A 173 9.51 -19.98 -18.91
CA THR A 173 10.17 -21.20 -18.38
C THR A 173 9.33 -21.99 -17.39
N LYS A 174 8.07 -21.65 -17.23
CA LYS A 174 7.03 -22.41 -16.53
C LYS A 174 5.90 -22.74 -17.49
#